data_93257093f97d301781146b7431c1312d
#
_entry.id   93257093f97d301781146b7431c1312d
#
_cell.length_a   1.000
_cell.length_b   1.000
_cell.length_c   1.000
_cell.angle_alpha   90.00
_cell.angle_beta   90.00
_cell.angle_gamma   90.00
#
_symmetry.space_group_name_H-M   'P 1'
#
loop_
_entity.id
_entity.type
_entity.pdbx_description
1 polymer ?
#
loop_
_entity_poly.entity_id
_entity_poly.type
_entity_poly.pdbx_seq_one_letter_code
_entity_poly.pdbx_strand_id
1 'polypeptide(L)'
;MQLKFNDGTLLDVLAVNGKSIYTQGASRDALEIQIDKSKAAFDALDMLTGNAANTDKLILIDGDKQYQHDHYCIRTELALKPVVITPATADNPAVTEDRLTVTLAQLTYAELQQAAQGQAVDALGAQAVQMQLAIAALKGGTAS
;
A
#
# COMPACT_ATOMS: atom_id res chain seq x y z
N MET A 1 -3.13 18.73 3.05
CA MET A 1 -2.54 17.60 2.33
C MET A 1 -3.54 16.47 2.27
N GLN A 2 -3.77 15.94 1.13
CA GLN A 2 -4.74 14.87 0.94
C GLN A 2 -4.10 13.69 0.22
N LEU A 3 -4.59 12.50 0.49
CA LEU A 3 -4.15 11.30 -0.18
C LEU A 3 -5.35 10.69 -0.93
N LYS A 4 -5.22 10.51 -2.23
CA LYS A 4 -6.25 9.91 -3.06
C LYS A 4 -5.92 8.45 -3.28
N PHE A 5 -6.85 7.59 -2.94
CA PHE A 5 -6.70 6.14 -3.11
C PHE A 5 -7.19 5.71 -4.50
N ASN A 6 -6.83 4.50 -4.89
CA ASN A 6 -7.13 4.01 -6.23
C ASN A 6 -8.63 3.92 -6.52
N ASP A 7 -9.46 3.78 -5.49
CA ASP A 7 -10.92 3.77 -5.64
C ASP A 7 -11.52 5.17 -5.72
N GLY A 8 -10.71 6.21 -5.65
CA GLY A 8 -11.16 7.60 -5.70
C GLY A 8 -11.38 8.25 -4.35
N THR A 9 -11.23 7.50 -3.26
CA THR A 9 -11.41 8.07 -1.91
C THR A 9 -10.33 9.10 -1.61
N LEU A 10 -10.74 10.25 -1.09
CA LEU A 10 -9.82 11.29 -0.63
C LEU A 10 -9.79 11.30 0.88
N LEU A 11 -8.59 11.32 1.44
CA LEU A 11 -8.38 11.32 2.88
C LEU A 11 -7.46 12.46 3.26
N ASP A 12 -7.88 13.25 4.26
CA ASP A 12 -7.00 14.29 4.80
C ASP A 12 -5.90 13.64 5.63
N VAL A 13 -4.66 13.95 5.33
CA VAL A 13 -3.52 13.39 6.03
C VAL A 13 -2.65 14.51 6.60
N LEU A 14 -1.98 14.20 7.72
CA LEU A 14 -1.10 15.15 8.38
C LEU A 14 0.32 15.03 7.84
N ALA A 15 0.74 13.82 7.53
CA ALA A 15 2.08 13.59 7.01
C ALA A 15 2.14 12.28 6.24
N VAL A 16 3.02 12.21 5.25
CA VAL A 16 3.35 10.98 4.55
C VAL A 16 4.86 10.93 4.48
N ASN A 17 5.47 9.96 5.17
CA ASN A 17 6.91 9.85 5.29
C ASN A 17 7.41 8.57 4.63
N GLY A 18 8.41 8.69 3.77
CA GLY A 18 9.06 7.54 3.17
C GLY A 18 10.03 6.91 4.15
N LYS A 19 10.09 5.59 4.14
CA LYS A 19 11.08 4.85 4.93
C LYS A 19 11.32 3.49 4.28
N SER A 20 12.33 2.77 4.76
CA SER A 20 12.62 1.43 4.30
C SER A 20 12.34 0.45 5.42
N ILE A 21 11.69 -0.66 5.11
CA ILE A 21 11.42 -1.70 6.09
C ILE A 21 11.70 -3.06 5.46
N TYR A 22 12.00 -4.04 6.32
CA TYR A 22 12.15 -5.42 5.87
C TYR A 22 10.91 -6.18 6.30
N THR A 23 10.16 -6.71 5.35
CA THR A 23 8.96 -7.48 5.65
C THR A 23 8.66 -8.43 4.50
N GLN A 24 8.02 -9.55 4.81
CA GLN A 24 7.65 -10.56 3.82
C GLN A 24 8.82 -10.97 2.93
N GLY A 25 9.98 -11.15 3.55
CA GLY A 25 11.16 -11.68 2.87
C GLY A 25 11.94 -10.70 2.02
N ALA A 26 11.65 -9.41 2.07
CA ALA A 26 12.34 -8.41 1.26
C ALA A 26 12.46 -7.06 1.96
N SER A 27 13.49 -6.33 1.60
CA SER A 27 13.63 -4.92 1.99
C SER A 27 12.77 -4.11 1.03
N ARG A 28 11.92 -3.24 1.54
CA ARG A 28 10.93 -2.52 0.74
C ARG A 28 10.88 -1.06 1.10
N ASP A 29 10.57 -0.24 0.10
CA ASP A 29 10.18 1.13 0.40
C ASP A 29 8.80 1.11 1.03
N ALA A 30 8.58 1.98 1.98
CA ALA A 30 7.31 2.07 2.67
C ALA A 30 6.91 3.52 2.88
N LEU A 31 5.61 3.73 3.04
CA LEU A 31 5.05 5.03 3.39
C LEU A 31 4.41 4.92 4.77
N GLU A 32 4.78 5.85 5.64
CA GLU A 32 4.12 5.98 6.93
C GLU A 32 3.18 7.17 6.83
N ILE A 33 1.89 6.92 6.93
CA ILE A 33 0.85 7.92 6.75
C ILE A 33 0.28 8.26 8.11
N GLN A 34 0.30 9.53 8.48
CA GLN A 34 -0.23 10.00 9.75
C GLN A 34 -1.51 10.78 9.50
N ILE A 35 -2.56 10.44 10.23
CA ILE A 35 -3.89 11.00 10.04
C ILE A 35 -4.43 11.47 11.39
N ASP A 36 -5.05 12.64 11.40
CA ASP A 36 -5.69 13.16 12.60
C ASP A 36 -6.83 12.20 12.97
N LYS A 37 -6.88 11.78 14.22
CA LYS A 37 -7.88 10.81 14.67
C LYS A 37 -9.32 11.27 14.49
N SER A 38 -9.53 12.57 14.31
CA SER A 38 -10.86 13.11 14.06
C SER A 38 -11.26 13.07 12.59
N LYS A 39 -10.33 12.74 11.69
CA LYS A 39 -10.58 12.79 10.25
C LYS A 39 -10.99 11.43 9.67
N ALA A 40 -10.81 10.36 10.40
CA ALA A 40 -11.18 9.03 9.94
C ALA A 40 -11.49 8.13 11.12
N ALA A 41 -12.45 7.23 10.95
CA ALA A 41 -12.71 6.20 11.94
C ALA A 41 -11.71 5.06 11.71
N PHE A 42 -11.28 4.43 12.78
CA PHE A 42 -10.32 3.33 12.70
C PHE A 42 -10.83 2.21 11.77
N ASP A 43 -12.11 1.83 11.93
CA ASP A 43 -12.67 0.75 11.13
C ASP A 43 -12.75 1.11 9.64
N ALA A 44 -13.11 2.34 9.32
CA ALA A 44 -13.16 2.79 7.94
C ALA A 44 -11.77 2.81 7.33
N LEU A 45 -10.78 3.25 8.09
CA LEU A 45 -9.40 3.28 7.65
C LEU A 45 -8.85 1.87 7.45
N ASP A 46 -9.24 0.94 8.33
CA ASP A 46 -8.85 -0.45 8.21
C ASP A 46 -9.38 -1.06 6.91
N MET A 47 -10.64 -0.82 6.59
CA MET A 47 -11.22 -1.32 5.35
C MET A 47 -10.58 -0.70 4.13
N LEU A 48 -10.31 0.61 4.18
CA LEU A 48 -9.72 1.32 3.05
C LEU A 48 -8.30 0.86 2.77
N THR A 49 -7.47 0.78 3.80
CA THR A 49 -6.05 0.48 3.63
C THR A 49 -5.74 -1.01 3.66
N GLY A 50 -6.67 -1.83 4.13
CA GLY A 50 -6.50 -3.28 4.14
C GLY A 50 -6.78 -3.92 2.79
N ASN A 51 -7.34 -3.19 1.85
CA ASN A 51 -7.61 -3.70 0.51
C ASN A 51 -6.46 -3.26 -0.42
N ALA A 52 -5.69 -4.24 -0.88
CA ALA A 52 -4.53 -3.97 -1.73
C ALA A 52 -4.88 -3.21 -3.01
N ALA A 53 -6.07 -3.43 -3.55
CA ALA A 53 -6.48 -2.71 -4.75
C ALA A 53 -6.60 -1.21 -4.51
N ASN A 54 -7.00 -0.80 -3.30
CA ASN A 54 -7.14 0.61 -2.97
C ASN A 54 -5.79 1.30 -2.84
N THR A 55 -4.75 0.58 -2.47
CA THR A 55 -3.43 1.15 -2.24
C THR A 55 -2.46 0.89 -3.38
N ASP A 56 -2.93 0.26 -4.46
CA ASP A 56 -2.09 0.00 -5.62
C ASP A 56 -1.67 1.29 -6.33
N LYS A 57 -2.46 2.35 -6.19
CA LYS A 57 -2.11 3.66 -6.72
C LYS A 57 -2.56 4.71 -5.73
N LEU A 58 -1.61 5.45 -5.21
CA LEU A 58 -1.85 6.53 -4.27
C LEU A 58 -1.36 7.83 -4.88
N ILE A 59 -2.13 8.89 -4.74
CA ILE A 59 -1.72 10.22 -5.20
C ILE A 59 -1.76 11.16 -4.01
N LEU A 60 -0.59 11.63 -3.62
CA LEU A 60 -0.47 12.63 -2.56
C LEU A 60 -0.68 14.01 -3.17
N ILE A 61 -1.67 14.73 -2.67
CA ILE A 61 -2.01 16.06 -3.16
C ILE A 61 -1.59 17.06 -2.11
N ASP A 62 -0.61 17.92 -2.46
CA ASP A 62 -0.10 18.93 -1.55
C ASP A 62 -0.19 20.27 -2.28
N GLY A 63 -1.25 21.02 -2.01
CA GLY A 63 -1.52 22.24 -2.71
C GLY A 63 -1.80 21.97 -4.18
N ASP A 64 -1.00 22.56 -5.07
CA ASP A 64 -1.12 22.35 -6.50
C ASP A 64 -0.17 21.26 -7.02
N LYS A 65 0.55 20.58 -6.11
CA LYS A 65 1.47 19.51 -6.48
C LYS A 65 0.84 18.15 -6.21
N GLN A 66 1.16 17.19 -7.06
CA GLN A 66 0.69 15.83 -6.91
C GLN A 66 1.85 14.87 -7.06
N TYR A 67 1.90 13.87 -6.18
CA TYR A 67 2.95 12.85 -6.19
C TYR A 67 2.28 11.49 -6.23
N GLN A 68 2.63 10.68 -7.21
CA GLN A 68 2.07 9.34 -7.36
C GLN A 68 2.98 8.31 -6.70
N HIS A 69 2.36 7.41 -5.95
CA HIS A 69 3.05 6.30 -5.30
C HIS A 69 2.33 5.01 -5.69
N ASP A 70 3.03 4.12 -6.39
CA ASP A 70 2.44 2.92 -6.94
C ASP A 70 2.81 1.67 -6.15
N HIS A 71 1.88 0.74 -6.06
CA HIS A 71 2.13 -0.61 -5.58
C HIS A 71 2.47 -0.71 -4.09
N TYR A 72 1.94 0.19 -3.26
CA TYR A 72 2.10 0.13 -1.81
C TYR A 72 0.98 -0.73 -1.22
N CYS A 73 0.98 -2.01 -1.58
CA CYS A 73 -0.14 -2.91 -1.33
C CYS A 73 -0.01 -3.75 -0.05
N ILE A 74 1.09 -3.64 0.67
CA ILE A 74 1.31 -4.43 1.88
C ILE A 74 1.15 -3.54 3.10
N ARG A 75 0.01 -3.68 3.80
CA ARG A 75 -0.19 -2.93 5.03
C ARG A 75 0.50 -3.65 6.17
N THR A 76 1.50 -3.03 6.77
CA THR A 76 2.26 -3.61 7.87
C THR A 76 1.83 -3.10 9.22
N GLU A 77 1.15 -1.95 9.27
CA GLU A 77 0.72 -1.37 10.53
C GLU A 77 -0.51 -0.49 10.33
N LEU A 78 -1.43 -0.55 11.28
CA LEU A 78 -2.51 0.41 11.44
C LEU A 78 -2.74 0.53 12.93
N ALA A 79 -2.44 1.69 13.51
CA ALA A 79 -2.54 1.89 14.94
C ALA A 79 -2.77 3.35 15.28
N LEU A 80 -3.34 3.60 16.45
CA LEU A 80 -3.39 4.93 17.02
C LEU A 80 -2.16 5.05 17.92
N LYS A 81 -1.25 5.95 17.55
CA LYS A 81 0.06 6.05 18.22
C LYS A 81 0.35 7.48 18.60
N PRO A 82 1.05 7.69 19.72
CA PRO A 82 1.53 9.03 20.04
C PRO A 82 2.69 9.40 19.11
N VAL A 83 2.62 10.62 18.59
CA VAL A 83 3.63 11.17 17.70
C VAL A 83 4.17 12.44 18.35
N VAL A 84 5.49 12.60 18.40
CA VAL A 84 6.10 13.78 18.98
C VAL A 84 5.95 14.92 17.99
N ILE A 85 5.20 15.96 18.35
CA ILE A 85 5.03 17.13 17.52
C ILE A 85 5.92 18.28 17.95
N THR A 86 6.35 18.28 19.21
CA THR A 86 7.32 19.23 19.72
C THR A 86 8.34 18.45 20.56
N PRO A 87 9.60 18.43 20.17
CA PRO A 87 10.63 17.70 20.92
C PRO A 87 10.81 18.28 22.33
N ALA A 88 11.23 17.44 23.25
CA ALA A 88 11.55 17.86 24.60
C ALA A 88 12.71 18.86 24.59
N THR A 89 12.64 19.85 25.47
CA THR A 89 13.74 20.81 25.68
C THR A 89 14.17 20.76 27.14
N ALA A 90 15.19 21.53 27.49
CA ALA A 90 15.65 21.57 28.86
C ALA A 90 14.58 22.05 29.82
N ASP A 91 13.68 22.90 29.34
CA ASP A 91 12.66 23.53 30.18
C ASP A 91 11.27 22.90 30.03
N ASN A 92 11.02 22.18 28.95
CA ASN A 92 9.70 21.66 28.67
C ASN A 92 9.76 20.21 28.19
N PRO A 93 8.79 19.37 28.62
CA PRO A 93 8.73 18.01 28.14
C PRO A 93 8.27 17.98 26.67
N ALA A 94 8.47 16.86 26.02
CA ALA A 94 8.00 16.67 24.66
C ALA A 94 6.46 16.76 24.63
N VAL A 95 5.95 17.33 23.57
CA VAL A 95 4.49 17.38 23.33
C VAL A 95 4.18 16.29 22.31
N THR A 96 3.22 15.44 22.65
CA THR A 96 2.80 14.36 21.76
C THR A 96 1.32 14.48 21.44
N GLU A 97 0.92 13.91 20.32
CA GLU A 97 -0.45 13.88 19.88
C GLU A 97 -0.73 12.48 19.36
N ASP A 98 -1.87 11.90 19.72
CA ASP A 98 -2.24 10.60 19.18
C ASP A 98 -2.72 10.76 17.75
N ARG A 99 -2.11 10.01 16.87
CA ARG A 99 -2.46 10.02 15.43
C ARG A 99 -2.69 8.60 14.94
N LEU A 100 -3.64 8.46 14.02
CA LEU A 100 -3.80 7.22 13.30
C LEU A 100 -2.60 7.08 12.36
N THR A 101 -1.90 5.96 12.46
CA THR A 101 -0.70 5.71 11.66
C THR A 101 -0.89 4.45 10.86
N VAL A 102 -0.70 4.57 9.55
CA VAL A 102 -0.77 3.44 8.63
C VAL A 102 0.57 3.33 7.94
N THR A 103 1.14 2.14 7.91
CA THR A 103 2.37 1.88 7.16
C THR A 103 2.07 0.92 6.03
N LEU A 104 2.37 1.35 4.81
CA LEU A 104 2.18 0.59 3.59
C LEU A 104 3.53 0.32 2.95
N ALA A 105 3.83 -0.93 2.67
CA ALA A 105 5.07 -1.32 2.01
C ALA A 105 4.84 -1.61 0.54
N GLN A 106 5.85 -1.34 -0.27
CA GLN A 106 5.76 -1.49 -1.71
C GLN A 106 6.08 -2.92 -2.15
N LEU A 107 5.40 -3.39 -3.18
CA LEU A 107 5.74 -4.66 -3.81
C LEU A 107 7.08 -4.54 -4.52
N THR A 108 7.86 -5.62 -4.52
CA THR A 108 9.13 -5.64 -5.26
C THR A 108 8.86 -5.83 -6.76
N TYR A 109 9.87 -5.55 -7.57
CA TYR A 109 9.77 -5.75 -9.01
C TYR A 109 9.43 -7.21 -9.33
N ALA A 110 10.06 -8.16 -8.63
CA ALA A 110 9.80 -9.58 -8.86
C ALA A 110 8.35 -9.95 -8.55
N GLU A 111 7.80 -9.39 -7.47
CA GLU A 111 6.39 -9.63 -7.12
C GLU A 111 5.44 -9.05 -8.16
N LEU A 112 5.77 -7.88 -8.68
CA LEU A 112 4.97 -7.26 -9.74
C LEU A 112 5.02 -8.10 -11.02
N GLN A 113 6.16 -8.68 -11.33
CA GLN A 113 6.27 -9.54 -12.50
C GLN A 113 5.45 -10.82 -12.33
N GLN A 114 5.46 -11.40 -11.14
CA GLN A 114 4.66 -12.59 -10.87
C GLN A 114 3.16 -12.29 -10.97
N ALA A 115 2.74 -11.15 -10.47
CA ALA A 115 1.33 -10.75 -10.56
C ALA A 115 0.92 -10.56 -12.01
N ALA A 116 1.77 -9.95 -12.81
CA ALA A 116 1.48 -9.74 -14.22
C ALA A 116 1.39 -11.07 -14.97
N GLN A 117 2.29 -12.01 -14.66
CA GLN A 117 2.25 -13.32 -15.28
C GLN A 117 1.02 -14.10 -14.86
N GLY A 118 0.64 -14.00 -13.59
CA GLY A 118 -0.58 -14.64 -13.12
C GLY A 118 -1.81 -14.11 -13.82
N GLN A 119 -1.87 -12.82 -14.02
CA GLN A 119 -2.99 -12.22 -14.73
C GLN A 119 -2.99 -12.63 -16.19
N ALA A 120 -1.83 -12.71 -16.80
CA ALA A 120 -1.74 -13.15 -18.19
C ALA A 120 -2.22 -14.59 -18.32
N VAL A 121 -1.84 -15.44 -17.38
CA VAL A 121 -2.30 -16.81 -17.42
C VAL A 121 -3.80 -16.90 -17.23
N ASP A 122 -4.35 -16.11 -16.33
CA ASP A 122 -5.78 -16.12 -16.11
C ASP A 122 -6.54 -15.58 -17.33
N ALA A 123 -5.95 -14.65 -18.00
CA ALA A 123 -6.62 -14.04 -19.14
C ALA A 123 -6.63 -14.99 -20.31
N LEU A 124 -5.55 -15.75 -20.43
CA LEU A 124 -5.51 -16.69 -21.48
C LEU A 124 -6.12 -17.91 -20.96
N GLY A 125 -5.94 -18.11 -19.70
CA GLY A 125 -6.42 -19.29 -19.07
C GLY A 125 -7.77 -19.54 -19.48
N ALA A 126 -8.39 -18.51 -19.71
CA ALA A 126 -9.70 -18.67 -20.22
C ALA A 126 -9.55 -19.30 -21.55
N GLN A 127 -8.53 -19.01 -22.29
CA GLN A 127 -8.46 -19.54 -23.57
C GLN A 127 -7.43 -20.57 -23.74
N ALA A 128 -6.69 -20.72 -22.97
CA ALA A 128 -5.74 -21.64 -23.30
C ALA A 128 -5.47 -22.45 -22.13
N VAL A 129 -6.32 -22.47 -21.35
CA VAL A 129 -6.14 -23.20 -20.18
C VAL A 129 -5.67 -24.42 -20.60
N GLN A 130 -5.90 -24.49 -21.61
CA GLN A 130 -5.56 -25.52 -22.14
C GLN A 130 -4.23 -25.48 -22.62
N MET A 131 -3.83 -24.51 -23.04
CA MET A 131 -2.67 -24.58 -23.64
C MET A 131 -1.64 -24.85 -22.69
N GLN A 132 -1.86 -24.51 -21.68
CA GLN A 132 -1.01 -24.62 -20.76
C GLN A 132 -0.98 -25.86 -20.29
N LEU A 133 -2.03 -26.26 -20.17
CA LEU A 133 -2.13 -27.48 -19.83
C LEU A 133 -1.71 -28.08 -20.95
N ALA A 134 -1.89 -27.49 -21.99
CA ALA A 134 -1.57 -27.98 -23.10
C ALA A 134 -0.16 -27.85 -23.10
N ILE A 135 0.42 -27.02 -22.69
CA ILE A 135 1.67 -27.01 -22.65
C ILE A 135 2.06 -27.77 -21.58
N ALA A 136 1.48 -27.67 -20.67
CA ALA A 136 1.67 -28.46 -19.64
C ALA A 136 1.09 -29.64 -19.93
N ALA A 137 0.21 -29.55 -20.68
CA ALA A 137 -0.38 -30.63 -21.06
C ALA A 137 0.02 -30.73 -22.36
N LEU A 138 0.53 -29.84 -22.96
CA LEU A 138 0.92 -29.96 -23.97
C LEU A 138 2.01 -30.32 -23.66
N LYS A 139 2.28 -30.08 -22.95
CA LYS A 139 2.78 -30.55 -22.58
C LYS A 139 2.25 -31.46 -22.07
N GLY A 140 1.41 -31.49 -22.40
CA GLY A 140 0.70 -32.06 -22.31
C GLY A 140 -0.14 -32.02 -22.55
N GLY A 141 -0.05 -31.47 -22.96
CA GLY A 141 -0.66 -31.42 -23.53
C GLY A 141 -1.13 -31.27 -23.62
N THR A 142 -0.98 -31.13 -23.76
CA THR A 142 -1.38 -30.91 -24.09
C THR A 142 -1.76 -30.83 -24.07
N ALA A 143 -1.57 -31.18 -24.45
CA ALA A 143 -1.82 -31.21 -24.72
C ALA A 143 -2.18 -31.20 -24.86
N SER A 144 -2.04 -31.23 -24.97
CA SER A 144 -2.27 -31.17 -25.33
C SER A 144 -2.47 -30.94 -25.44
#